data_e902c5cfb35e1ddf790634e61c18b170
#
_entry.id   e902c5cfb35e1ddf790634e61c18b170
#
_cell.length_a   1.000
_cell.length_b   1.000
_cell.length_c   1.000
_cell.angle_alpha   90.00
_cell.angle_beta   90.00
_cell.angle_gamma   90.00
#
_symmetry.space_group_name_H-M   'P 1'
#
loop_
_entity.id
_entity.type
_entity.pdbx_description
1 polymer ?
#
loop_
_entity_poly.entity_id
_entity_poly.type
_entity_poly.pdbx_seq_one_letter_code
_entity_poly.pdbx_strand_id
1 'polypeptide(L)'
;LASRYDTAGTARTVTKAAGGQTEITGPYGWKIDQAAETAALMELVSSGSCWSEGQAQADREPVYSQKAASREGMDWGTTYVEVDLGGQHVYMFKEAQIVWDAPCVTGNVSKDYTTPSGIYSLTYKEKDRILRGKKKPDGTYEYESHVDYWMPFNGGIGLHDASWRSK
;
A
#
# COMPACT_ATOMS: atom_id res chain seq x y z
N LEU A 1 2.95 13.37 -19.26
CA LEU A 1 2.35 12.04 -19.11
C LEU A 1 2.31 11.65 -17.63
N ALA A 2 3.46 11.50 -16.95
CA ALA A 2 3.51 11.03 -15.57
C ALA A 2 2.56 11.79 -14.64
N SER A 3 2.61 13.12 -14.62
CA SER A 3 1.74 13.96 -13.78
C SER A 3 0.23 13.74 -13.98
N ARG A 4 -0.19 13.10 -15.07
CA ARG A 4 -1.59 12.80 -15.38
C ARG A 4 -1.99 11.37 -14.98
N TYR A 5 -1.03 10.45 -14.95
CA TYR A 5 -1.30 9.02 -14.77
C TYR A 5 -0.74 8.44 -13.48
N ASP A 6 0.23 9.12 -12.86
CA ASP A 6 0.77 8.68 -11.58
C ASP A 6 -0.23 8.94 -10.45
N THR A 7 -0.48 7.92 -9.65
CA THR A 7 -1.29 8.01 -8.44
C THR A 7 -0.45 7.77 -7.19
N ALA A 8 0.69 7.11 -7.31
CA ALA A 8 1.63 6.93 -6.20
C ALA A 8 2.09 8.27 -5.66
N GLY A 9 1.98 8.49 -4.35
CA GLY A 9 2.35 9.75 -3.69
C GLY A 9 1.32 10.89 -3.82
N THR A 10 0.21 10.71 -4.55
CA THR A 10 -0.85 11.73 -4.63
C THR A 10 -1.86 11.59 -3.50
N ALA A 11 -2.52 12.70 -3.14
CA ALA A 11 -3.62 12.66 -2.18
C ALA A 11 -4.88 12.05 -2.81
N ARG A 12 -5.57 11.21 -2.05
CA ARG A 12 -6.83 10.58 -2.44
C ARG A 12 -7.84 10.78 -1.34
N THR A 13 -9.02 11.26 -1.71
CA THR A 13 -10.16 11.33 -0.78
C THR A 13 -10.82 9.96 -0.71
N VAL A 14 -10.92 9.40 0.48
CA VAL A 14 -11.53 8.09 0.72
C VAL A 14 -12.67 8.21 1.73
N THR A 15 -13.70 7.39 1.54
CA THR A 15 -14.76 7.21 2.53
C THR A 15 -14.36 6.07 3.46
N LYS A 16 -14.27 6.35 4.76
CA LYS A 16 -13.88 5.36 5.78
C LYS A 16 -14.99 4.36 6.04
N ALA A 17 -14.64 3.13 6.40
CA ALA A 17 -15.59 2.11 6.86
C ALA A 17 -16.43 2.59 8.06
N ALA A 18 -15.82 3.31 9.00
CA ALA A 18 -16.49 3.93 10.15
C ALA A 18 -17.33 5.17 9.80
N GLY A 19 -17.39 5.58 8.54
CA GLY A 19 -18.07 6.77 8.06
C GLY A 19 -17.18 8.02 7.99
N GLY A 20 -17.65 9.01 7.22
CA GLY A 20 -16.89 10.23 6.95
C GLY A 20 -15.81 10.05 5.88
N GLN A 21 -15.22 11.17 5.48
CA GLN A 21 -14.14 11.20 4.46
C GLN A 21 -12.82 11.63 5.09
N THR A 22 -11.74 11.18 4.48
CA THR A 22 -10.38 11.58 4.82
C THR A 22 -9.52 11.64 3.58
N GLU A 23 -8.49 12.47 3.60
CA GLU A 23 -7.43 12.43 2.59
C GLU A 23 -6.31 11.50 3.05
N ILE A 24 -5.84 10.66 2.15
CA ILE A 24 -4.73 9.74 2.40
C ILE A 24 -3.74 9.77 1.24
N THR A 25 -2.46 9.75 1.56
CA THR A 25 -1.36 9.62 0.61
C THR A 25 -0.57 8.36 0.92
N GLY A 26 0.32 7.95 0.03
CA GLY A 26 1.20 6.82 0.31
C GLY A 26 2.00 6.41 -0.92
N PRO A 27 2.98 5.54 -0.76
CA PRO A 27 3.84 5.08 -1.87
C PRO A 27 3.10 4.17 -2.86
N TYR A 28 1.95 3.62 -2.49
CA TYR A 28 1.16 2.75 -3.35
C TYR A 28 0.47 3.53 -4.47
N GLY A 29 0.36 2.94 -5.65
CA GLY A 29 -0.34 3.52 -6.80
C GLY A 29 0.36 3.22 -8.11
N TRP A 30 -0.15 3.79 -9.19
CA TRP A 30 0.46 3.75 -10.51
C TRP A 30 1.63 4.74 -10.57
N LYS A 31 2.73 4.33 -11.20
CA LYS A 31 3.88 5.20 -11.44
C LYS A 31 4.53 4.86 -12.79
N ILE A 32 4.60 5.81 -13.68
CA ILE A 32 5.24 5.66 -14.99
C ILE A 32 6.76 5.61 -14.82
N ASP A 33 7.40 4.67 -15.50
CA ASP A 33 8.83 4.72 -15.75
C ASP A 33 9.09 5.72 -16.88
N GLN A 34 9.44 6.95 -16.53
CA GLN A 34 9.61 8.03 -17.50
C GLN A 34 10.71 7.74 -18.52
N ALA A 35 11.80 7.09 -18.10
CA ALA A 35 12.92 6.78 -18.99
C ALA A 35 12.53 5.68 -19.99
N ALA A 36 11.97 4.58 -19.49
CA ALA A 36 11.51 3.47 -20.33
C ALA A 36 10.36 3.88 -21.25
N GLU A 37 9.41 4.70 -20.75
CA GLU A 37 8.31 5.23 -21.56
C GLU A 37 8.81 6.15 -22.68
N THR A 38 9.78 7.02 -22.37
CA THR A 38 10.38 7.89 -23.39
C THR A 38 11.09 7.06 -24.47
N ALA A 39 11.86 6.05 -24.08
CA ALA A 39 12.53 5.17 -25.04
C ALA A 39 11.53 4.44 -25.94
N ALA A 40 10.46 3.90 -25.37
CA ALA A 40 9.40 3.21 -26.10
C ALA A 40 8.68 4.16 -27.09
N LEU A 41 8.41 5.40 -26.70
CA LEU A 41 7.80 6.40 -27.58
C LEU A 41 8.75 6.79 -28.72
N MET A 42 10.06 6.96 -28.46
CA MET A 42 11.06 7.26 -29.47
C MET A 42 11.19 6.13 -30.51
N GLU A 43 11.15 4.89 -30.05
CA GLU A 43 11.17 3.71 -30.93
C GLU A 43 9.95 3.70 -31.85
N LEU A 44 8.75 3.96 -31.33
CA LEU A 44 7.53 4.05 -32.13
C LEU A 44 7.59 5.15 -33.19
N VAL A 45 8.11 6.33 -32.83
CA VAL A 45 8.27 7.44 -33.78
C VAL A 45 9.28 7.09 -34.84
N SER A 46 10.44 6.54 -34.48
CA SER A 46 11.54 6.23 -35.42
C SER A 46 11.20 5.05 -36.35
N SER A 47 10.42 4.10 -35.92
CA SER A 47 9.95 2.98 -36.75
C SER A 47 8.78 3.34 -37.69
N GLY A 48 8.20 4.54 -37.55
CA GLY A 48 7.01 4.96 -38.29
C GLY A 48 5.71 4.23 -37.83
N SER A 49 5.78 3.38 -36.86
CA SER A 49 4.64 2.58 -36.40
C SER A 49 3.51 3.42 -35.78
N CYS A 50 3.77 4.67 -35.46
CA CYS A 50 2.78 5.60 -34.91
C CYS A 50 1.85 6.21 -36.00
N TRP A 51 2.10 5.95 -37.29
CA TRP A 51 1.40 6.56 -38.42
C TRP A 51 0.51 5.58 -39.20
N SER A 52 0.26 4.37 -38.73
CA SER A 52 -0.66 3.45 -39.38
C SER A 52 -2.08 4.02 -39.41
N GLU A 53 -2.69 4.03 -40.59
CA GLU A 53 -3.96 4.68 -40.89
C GLU A 53 -5.05 4.39 -39.84
N GLY A 54 -5.53 5.45 -39.20
CA GLY A 54 -6.78 5.47 -38.45
C GLY A 54 -6.74 4.92 -37.02
N GLN A 55 -5.64 4.37 -36.57
CA GLN A 55 -5.48 3.97 -35.16
C GLN A 55 -4.47 4.90 -34.48
N ALA A 56 -5.00 5.89 -33.79
CA ALA A 56 -4.20 6.56 -32.78
C ALA A 56 -3.69 5.47 -31.81
N GLN A 57 -2.40 5.44 -31.52
CA GLN A 57 -1.84 4.57 -30.48
C GLN A 57 -2.30 4.97 -29.05
N ALA A 58 -3.53 5.46 -28.96
CA ALA A 58 -4.20 5.81 -27.74
C ALA A 58 -4.40 4.59 -26.79
N ASP A 59 -4.34 3.38 -27.34
CA ASP A 59 -4.61 2.14 -26.60
C ASP A 59 -3.35 1.45 -26.07
N ARG A 60 -2.16 2.03 -26.28
CA ARG A 60 -0.94 1.46 -25.72
C ARG A 60 -0.84 1.74 -24.22
N GLU A 61 -0.67 0.70 -23.45
CA GLU A 61 -0.38 0.85 -22.04
C GLU A 61 1.00 1.49 -21.82
N PRO A 62 1.12 2.57 -21.02
CA PRO A 62 2.42 3.14 -20.69
C PRO A 62 3.34 2.15 -19.98
N VAL A 63 4.65 2.37 -20.07
CA VAL A 63 5.62 1.60 -19.29
C VAL A 63 5.59 2.10 -17.84
N TYR A 64 5.27 1.21 -16.91
CA TYR A 64 5.17 1.53 -15.49
C TYR A 64 6.34 0.96 -14.70
N SER A 65 6.93 1.76 -13.82
CA SER A 65 7.85 1.30 -12.77
C SER A 65 7.10 0.69 -11.58
N GLN A 66 5.80 1.07 -11.42
CA GLN A 66 4.92 0.52 -10.40
C GLN A 66 3.50 0.42 -10.93
N LYS A 67 2.86 -0.72 -10.70
CA LYS A 67 1.46 -0.95 -11.04
C LYS A 67 0.62 -1.09 -9.77
N ALA A 68 -0.60 -0.57 -9.82
CA ALA A 68 -1.62 -0.76 -8.79
C ALA A 68 -2.61 -1.85 -9.18
N ALA A 69 -3.49 -2.23 -8.27
CA ALA A 69 -4.44 -3.32 -8.47
C ALA A 69 -5.55 -2.99 -9.47
N SER A 70 -5.95 -1.71 -9.57
CA SER A 70 -7.04 -1.28 -10.45
C SER A 70 -6.75 0.07 -11.10
N ARG A 71 -7.36 0.28 -12.27
CA ARG A 71 -7.45 1.60 -12.93
C ARG A 71 -8.82 2.24 -12.75
N GLU A 72 -9.80 1.47 -12.34
CA GLU A 72 -11.17 1.90 -12.12
C GLU A 72 -11.43 2.10 -10.63
N GLY A 73 -12.02 3.24 -10.26
CA GLY A 73 -12.29 3.58 -8.87
C GLY A 73 -11.01 3.84 -8.07
N MET A 74 -10.88 3.16 -6.93
CA MET A 74 -9.67 3.26 -6.11
C MET A 74 -8.58 2.32 -6.66
N ASP A 75 -7.37 2.82 -6.80
CA ASP A 75 -6.27 2.09 -7.40
C ASP A 75 -5.81 0.84 -6.61
N TRP A 76 -6.21 0.68 -5.35
CA TRP A 76 -6.03 -0.56 -4.59
C TRP A 76 -7.14 -1.60 -4.80
N GLY A 77 -8.15 -1.27 -5.62
CA GLY A 77 -9.25 -2.17 -5.97
C GLY A 77 -10.27 -2.34 -4.84
N THR A 78 -10.95 -3.48 -4.85
CA THR A 78 -12.11 -3.76 -3.98
C THR A 78 -11.81 -4.76 -2.85
N THR A 79 -10.58 -5.29 -2.79
CA THR A 79 -10.14 -6.23 -1.74
C THR A 79 -8.92 -5.67 -1.02
N TYR A 80 -9.11 -5.20 0.19
CA TYR A 80 -8.08 -4.52 0.98
C TYR A 80 -8.37 -4.59 2.48
N VAL A 81 -7.42 -4.17 3.27
CA VAL A 81 -7.57 -3.98 4.72
C VAL A 81 -7.51 -2.49 5.01
N GLU A 82 -8.50 -1.97 5.71
CA GLU A 82 -8.53 -0.62 6.26
C GLU A 82 -8.23 -0.66 7.76
N VAL A 83 -7.33 0.19 8.22
CA VAL A 83 -7.04 0.37 9.65
C VAL A 83 -7.39 1.80 10.03
N ASP A 84 -8.45 1.98 10.80
CA ASP A 84 -8.79 3.27 11.39
C ASP A 84 -7.91 3.52 12.62
N LEU A 85 -6.88 4.35 12.43
CA LEU A 85 -5.92 4.69 13.48
C LEU A 85 -6.57 5.46 14.64
N GLY A 86 -7.60 6.26 14.35
CA GLY A 86 -8.34 7.03 15.36
C GLY A 86 -9.31 6.15 16.15
N GLY A 87 -10.06 5.31 15.44
CA GLY A 87 -11.03 4.38 16.03
C GLY A 87 -10.41 3.11 16.60
N GLN A 88 -9.11 2.86 16.35
CA GLN A 88 -8.42 1.63 16.75
C GLN A 88 -9.19 0.38 16.30
N HIS A 89 -9.58 0.37 15.03
CA HIS A 89 -10.37 -0.69 14.42
C HIS A 89 -9.83 -1.08 13.06
N VAL A 90 -9.91 -2.35 12.72
CA VAL A 90 -9.48 -2.89 11.42
C VAL A 90 -10.68 -3.50 10.70
N TYR A 91 -10.78 -3.24 9.41
CA TYR A 91 -11.83 -3.76 8.52
C TYR A 91 -11.18 -4.50 7.35
N MET A 92 -11.69 -5.68 7.03
CA MET A 92 -11.28 -6.43 5.84
C MET A 92 -12.37 -6.35 4.79
N PHE A 93 -12.03 -5.77 3.64
CA PHE A 93 -12.89 -5.71 2.47
C PHE A 93 -12.54 -6.83 1.49
N LYS A 94 -13.57 -7.46 0.96
CA LYS A 94 -13.49 -8.36 -0.18
C LYS A 94 -14.63 -8.02 -1.14
N GLU A 95 -14.30 -7.76 -2.41
CA GLU A 95 -15.29 -7.38 -3.43
C GLU A 95 -16.18 -6.20 -2.98
N ALA A 96 -15.55 -5.17 -2.40
CA ALA A 96 -16.18 -3.97 -1.82
C ALA A 96 -17.13 -4.21 -0.64
N GLN A 97 -17.18 -5.42 -0.06
CA GLN A 97 -17.97 -5.75 1.12
C GLN A 97 -17.07 -5.96 2.32
N ILE A 98 -17.47 -5.46 3.49
CA ILE A 98 -16.80 -5.79 4.76
C ILE A 98 -17.13 -7.25 5.08
N VAL A 99 -16.11 -8.10 5.07
CA VAL A 99 -16.24 -9.53 5.37
C VAL A 99 -15.79 -9.88 6.78
N TRP A 100 -15.04 -8.98 7.41
CA TRP A 100 -14.56 -9.14 8.77
C TRP A 100 -14.09 -7.79 9.32
N ASP A 101 -14.26 -7.59 10.62
CA ASP A 101 -13.73 -6.44 11.34
C ASP A 101 -13.39 -6.79 12.79
N ALA A 102 -12.51 -6.04 13.40
CA ALA A 102 -12.16 -6.21 14.82
C ALA A 102 -11.51 -4.95 15.41
N PRO A 103 -11.57 -4.76 16.72
CA PRO A 103 -10.70 -3.83 17.42
C PRO A 103 -9.23 -4.17 17.20
N CYS A 104 -8.39 -3.15 17.05
CA CYS A 104 -6.95 -3.32 16.95
C CYS A 104 -6.23 -2.33 17.86
N VAL A 105 -4.92 -2.50 17.98
CA VAL A 105 -4.05 -1.54 18.65
C VAL A 105 -2.94 -1.17 17.69
N THR A 106 -2.78 0.12 17.44
CA THR A 106 -1.70 0.63 16.60
C THR A 106 -0.47 1.00 17.43
N GLY A 107 0.59 1.41 16.76
CA GLY A 107 1.85 1.75 17.41
C GLY A 107 1.72 2.82 18.49
N ASN A 108 2.51 2.72 19.53
CA ASN A 108 2.47 3.61 20.69
C ASN A 108 3.13 4.95 20.39
N VAL A 109 2.32 5.98 20.20
CA VAL A 109 2.77 7.35 19.89
C VAL A 109 3.69 7.92 20.98
N SER A 110 3.42 7.64 22.25
CA SER A 110 4.24 8.16 23.37
C SER A 110 5.64 7.55 23.45
N LYS A 111 5.86 6.43 22.74
CA LYS A 111 7.16 5.75 22.63
C LYS A 111 7.82 5.91 21.25
N ASP A 112 7.31 6.84 20.45
CA ASP A 112 7.79 7.09 19.08
C ASP A 112 7.63 5.87 18.13
N TYR A 113 6.63 5.04 18.39
CA TYR A 113 6.24 3.90 17.53
C TYR A 113 4.95 4.18 16.80
N THR A 114 4.80 5.40 16.26
CA THR A 114 3.59 5.80 15.52
C THR A 114 3.43 4.95 14.27
N THR A 115 2.24 4.37 14.10
CA THR A 115 1.86 3.76 12.81
C THR A 115 1.55 4.89 11.83
N PRO A 116 2.31 5.05 10.74
CA PRO A 116 2.07 6.13 9.79
C PRO A 116 0.79 5.86 8.98
N SER A 117 0.02 6.92 8.75
CA SER A 117 -1.08 6.87 7.78
C SER A 117 -0.52 6.72 6.37
N GLY A 118 -1.25 6.03 5.49
CA GLY A 118 -0.82 5.84 4.11
C GLY A 118 -1.49 4.66 3.45
N ILE A 119 -1.21 4.51 2.15
CA ILE A 119 -1.65 3.37 1.36
C ILE A 119 -0.41 2.53 1.06
N TYR A 120 -0.44 1.28 1.42
CA TYR A 120 0.70 0.38 1.38
C TYR A 120 0.32 -0.96 0.74
N SER A 121 1.28 -1.60 0.11
CA SER A 121 1.16 -3.01 -0.26
C SER A 121 1.56 -3.91 0.91
N LEU A 122 0.83 -5.00 1.07
CA LEU A 122 1.29 -6.10 1.91
C LEU A 122 2.51 -6.74 1.24
N THR A 123 3.63 -6.82 1.96
CA THR A 123 4.89 -7.30 1.36
C THR A 123 4.93 -8.82 1.26
N TYR A 124 4.58 -9.50 2.35
CA TYR A 124 4.46 -10.97 2.43
C TYR A 124 3.59 -11.38 3.62
N LYS A 125 3.37 -12.68 3.75
CA LYS A 125 2.69 -13.29 4.90
C LYS A 125 3.59 -14.38 5.46
N GLU A 126 3.79 -14.37 6.77
CA GLU A 126 4.61 -15.34 7.49
C GLU A 126 3.88 -15.82 8.73
N LYS A 127 4.14 -17.06 9.14
CA LYS A 127 3.66 -17.64 10.39
C LYS A 127 4.85 -17.90 11.31
N ASP A 128 4.55 -17.95 12.61
CA ASP A 128 5.49 -18.39 13.63
C ASP A 128 6.78 -17.55 13.62
N ARG A 129 6.62 -16.24 13.83
CA ARG A 129 7.73 -15.28 13.79
C ARG A 129 8.02 -14.68 15.15
N ILE A 130 9.31 -14.45 15.43
CA ILE A 130 9.76 -13.65 16.58
C ILE A 130 10.02 -12.22 16.09
N LEU A 131 9.21 -11.27 16.55
CA LEU A 131 9.43 -9.85 16.34
C LEU A 131 10.45 -9.34 17.36
N ARG A 132 11.47 -8.63 16.87
CA ARG A 132 12.56 -8.11 17.69
C ARG A 132 12.63 -6.59 17.60
N GLY A 133 12.80 -5.94 18.76
CA GLY A 133 13.12 -4.53 18.85
C GLY A 133 14.57 -4.23 18.44
N LYS A 134 15.02 -3.01 18.73
CA LYS A 134 16.41 -2.61 18.45
C LYS A 134 17.40 -3.50 19.23
N LYS A 135 18.49 -3.84 18.59
CA LYS A 135 19.58 -4.58 19.26
C LYS A 135 20.37 -3.63 20.17
N LYS A 136 20.54 -4.02 21.42
CA LYS A 136 21.31 -3.28 22.42
C LYS A 136 22.82 -3.53 22.28
N PRO A 137 23.67 -2.68 22.88
CA PRO A 137 25.13 -2.88 22.86
C PRO A 137 25.61 -4.21 23.48
N ASP A 138 24.85 -4.76 24.43
CA ASP A 138 25.10 -6.05 25.08
C ASP A 138 24.71 -7.26 24.23
N GLY A 139 24.20 -7.03 23.01
CA GLY A 139 23.78 -8.07 22.07
C GLY A 139 22.34 -8.55 22.24
N THR A 140 21.65 -8.14 23.29
CA THR A 140 20.22 -8.45 23.51
C THR A 140 19.32 -7.51 22.69
N TYR A 141 18.02 -7.80 22.66
CA TYR A 141 17.02 -6.95 22.00
C TYR A 141 16.20 -6.18 23.05
N GLU A 142 15.64 -5.03 22.65
CA GLU A 142 14.74 -4.26 23.51
C GLU A 142 13.50 -5.06 23.91
N TYR A 143 13.02 -5.87 22.97
CA TYR A 143 11.96 -6.87 23.18
C TYR A 143 12.13 -8.01 22.19
N GLU A 144 11.55 -9.16 22.53
CA GLU A 144 11.29 -10.27 21.63
C GLU A 144 9.86 -10.72 21.88
N SER A 145 9.05 -10.80 20.83
CA SER A 145 7.64 -11.19 20.91
C SER A 145 7.33 -12.20 19.82
N HIS A 146 6.86 -13.36 20.22
CA HIS A 146 6.36 -14.37 19.30
C HIS A 146 4.98 -13.96 18.77
N VAL A 147 4.76 -14.14 17.49
CA VAL A 147 3.48 -13.93 16.82
C VAL A 147 3.16 -15.11 15.91
N ASP A 148 1.90 -15.52 15.89
CA ASP A 148 1.44 -16.61 15.04
C ASP A 148 1.34 -16.16 13.57
N TYR A 149 1.06 -14.86 13.34
CA TYR A 149 0.93 -14.28 12.01
C TYR A 149 1.67 -12.95 11.94
N TRP A 150 2.44 -12.77 10.87
CA TRP A 150 3.14 -11.54 10.56
C TRP A 150 2.90 -11.13 9.11
N MET A 151 2.43 -9.91 8.89
CA MET A 151 2.08 -9.38 7.59
C MET A 151 2.59 -7.94 7.45
N PRO A 152 3.87 -7.73 7.09
CA PRO A 152 4.46 -6.41 6.98
C PRO A 152 3.92 -5.64 5.77
N PHE A 153 3.75 -4.34 5.95
CA PHE A 153 3.31 -3.42 4.90
C PHE A 153 4.19 -2.17 4.79
N ASN A 154 4.97 -1.82 5.83
CA ASN A 154 5.86 -0.66 5.79
C ASN A 154 7.12 -0.92 6.64
N GLY A 155 8.20 -1.40 6.01
CA GLY A 155 9.43 -1.76 6.71
C GLY A 155 9.19 -2.75 7.84
N GLY A 156 9.45 -2.35 9.07
CA GLY A 156 9.20 -3.16 10.28
C GLY A 156 7.79 -3.05 10.87
N ILE A 157 6.85 -2.41 10.16
CA ILE A 157 5.46 -2.24 10.60
C ILE A 157 4.58 -3.22 9.82
N GLY A 158 3.73 -3.97 10.54
CA GLY A 158 2.86 -4.97 9.94
C GLY A 158 1.66 -5.31 10.80
N LEU A 159 0.73 -6.02 10.21
CA LEU A 159 -0.40 -6.63 10.93
C LEU A 159 0.10 -7.90 11.61
N HIS A 160 -0.25 -8.09 12.86
CA HIS A 160 0.09 -9.29 13.65
C HIS A 160 -0.88 -9.47 14.81
N ASP A 161 -0.95 -10.69 15.31
CA ASP A 161 -1.62 -10.99 16.58
C ASP A 161 -0.82 -10.47 17.79
N ALA A 162 -1.49 -10.28 18.90
CA ALA A 162 -0.90 -9.73 20.12
C ALA A 162 -1.44 -10.45 21.36
N SER A 163 -1.06 -11.73 21.51
CA SER A 163 -1.51 -12.57 22.62
C SER A 163 -1.15 -12.03 24.01
N TRP A 164 -0.16 -11.14 24.10
CA TRP A 164 0.26 -10.47 25.34
C TRP A 164 -0.60 -9.24 25.72
N ARG A 165 -1.59 -8.88 24.91
CA ARG A 165 -2.51 -7.79 25.21
C ARG A 165 -3.85 -8.35 25.68
N SER A 166 -4.37 -7.82 26.81
CA SER A 166 -5.76 -8.00 27.19
C SER A 166 -6.67 -7.20 26.25
N LYS A 167 -7.84 -7.76 25.98
CA LYS A 167 -8.91 -7.09 25.23
C LYS A 167 -9.47 -5.91 26.01
#